data_c6fba81c8e73db7b6f75dcdad71bb4f7
#
_entry.id   c6fba81c8e73db7b6f75dcdad71bb4f7
#
_cell.length_a   1.000
_cell.length_b   1.000
_cell.length_c   1.000
_cell.angle_alpha   90.00
_cell.angle_beta   90.00
_cell.angle_gamma   90.00
#
_symmetry.space_group_name_H-M   'P 1'
#
loop_
_entity.id
_entity.type
_entity.pdbx_description
1 polymer ?
#
loop_
_entity_poly.entity_id
_entity_poly.type
_entity_poly.pdbx_seq_one_letter_code
_entity_poly.pdbx_strand_id
1 'polypeptide(L)'
;MEKRRPTYDLEAIKLAIGSFDTLAITTSALRDATALGFDRGGIVGTIVGIERRMFFKSMTTFADHRVWQDVYHVPARGLTLYVKFQADVITEFTVISFKEK
;
A
#
# COMPACT_ATOMS: atom_id res chain seq x y z
N MET A 1 -0.64 13.88 11.98
CA MET A 1 0.14 13.13 12.99
C MET A 1 0.95 12.05 12.30
N GLU A 2 2.17 11.82 12.73
CA GLU A 2 3.05 10.80 12.14
C GLU A 2 3.72 10.00 13.24
N LYS A 3 4.07 8.74 12.94
CA LYS A 3 4.86 7.91 13.82
C LYS A 3 5.75 6.97 13.01
N ARG A 4 6.81 6.43 13.63
CA ARG A 4 7.81 5.60 12.96
C ARG A 4 7.62 4.11 13.18
N ARG A 5 6.43 3.69 13.60
CA ARG A 5 6.05 2.28 13.70
C ARG A 5 4.77 2.04 12.94
N PRO A 6 4.58 0.84 12.34
CA PRO A 6 3.36 0.55 11.60
C PRO A 6 2.13 0.56 12.51
N THR A 7 1.00 1.03 11.97
CA THR A 7 -0.29 0.85 12.59
C THR A 7 -0.80 -0.56 12.32
N TYR A 8 -0.52 -1.09 11.12
CA TYR A 8 -1.08 -2.36 10.66
C TYR A 8 0.01 -3.41 10.54
N ASP A 9 -0.35 -4.66 10.83
CA ASP A 9 0.52 -5.81 10.59
C ASP A 9 0.65 -6.06 9.09
N LEU A 10 1.88 -6.05 8.59
CA LEU A 10 2.16 -6.24 7.16
C LEU A 10 1.66 -7.61 6.66
N GLU A 11 1.81 -8.66 7.48
CA GLU A 11 1.33 -9.99 7.06
C GLU A 11 -0.19 -10.04 6.99
N ALA A 12 -0.88 -9.30 7.86
CA ALA A 12 -2.33 -9.18 7.78
C ALA A 12 -2.77 -8.47 6.49
N ILE A 13 -2.04 -7.43 6.07
CA ILE A 13 -2.29 -6.75 4.80
C ILE A 13 -2.15 -7.74 3.64
N LYS A 14 -1.04 -8.50 3.61
CA LYS A 14 -0.78 -9.47 2.53
C LYS A 14 -1.83 -10.57 2.49
N LEU A 15 -2.28 -11.06 3.65
CA LEU A 15 -3.35 -12.06 3.70
C LEU A 15 -4.66 -11.53 3.15
N ALA A 16 -4.99 -10.28 3.46
CA ALA A 16 -6.27 -9.70 3.04
C ALA A 16 -6.30 -9.34 1.57
N ILE A 17 -5.26 -8.70 1.03
CA ILE A 17 -5.28 -8.13 -0.32
C ILE A 17 -4.10 -8.56 -1.20
N GLY A 18 -3.32 -9.53 -0.77
CA GLY A 18 -2.12 -9.99 -1.48
C GLY A 18 -2.39 -11.05 -2.55
N SER A 19 -3.57 -11.07 -3.17
CA SER A 19 -3.86 -11.97 -4.28
C SER A 19 -4.59 -11.22 -5.39
N PHE A 20 -4.54 -11.77 -6.60
CA PHE A 20 -5.20 -11.16 -7.75
C PHE A 20 -6.70 -10.92 -7.51
N ASP A 21 -7.36 -11.87 -6.85
CA ASP A 21 -8.81 -11.80 -6.64
C ASP A 21 -9.20 -10.90 -5.47
N THR A 22 -8.32 -10.71 -4.49
CA THR A 22 -8.65 -9.96 -3.27
C THR A 22 -8.06 -8.55 -3.23
N LEU A 23 -7.22 -8.20 -4.20
CA LEU A 23 -6.61 -6.87 -4.24
C LEU A 23 -7.69 -5.78 -4.22
N ALA A 24 -7.60 -4.90 -3.23
CA ALA A 24 -8.42 -3.70 -3.13
C ALA A 24 -7.51 -2.48 -3.31
N ILE A 25 -7.83 -1.66 -4.30
CA ILE A 25 -7.01 -0.51 -4.69
C ILE A 25 -7.90 0.60 -5.20
N THR A 26 -7.59 1.85 -4.83
CA THR A 26 -8.35 3.00 -5.33
C THR A 26 -8.12 3.20 -6.82
N THR A 27 -9.07 3.86 -7.48
CA THR A 27 -8.95 4.17 -8.90
C THR A 27 -7.71 5.00 -9.20
N SER A 28 -7.39 5.98 -8.35
CA SER A 28 -6.21 6.84 -8.55
C SER A 28 -4.91 6.05 -8.39
N ALA A 29 -4.83 5.17 -7.39
CA ALA A 29 -3.65 4.33 -7.20
C ALA A 29 -3.47 3.35 -8.36
N LEU A 30 -4.56 2.77 -8.84
CA LEU A 30 -4.52 1.86 -10.00
C LEU A 30 -4.06 2.60 -11.26
N ARG A 31 -4.55 3.80 -11.48
CA ARG A 31 -4.15 4.63 -12.62
C ARG A 31 -2.64 4.93 -12.56
N ASP A 32 -2.14 5.34 -11.41
CA ASP A 32 -0.71 5.65 -11.24
C ASP A 32 0.15 4.41 -11.46
N ALA A 33 -0.26 3.26 -10.91
CA ALA A 33 0.44 1.99 -11.11
C ALA A 33 0.47 1.58 -12.57
N THR A 34 -0.65 1.69 -13.25
CA THR A 34 -0.77 1.37 -14.68
C THR A 34 0.15 2.26 -15.52
N ALA A 35 0.24 3.54 -15.19
CA ALA A 35 1.12 4.47 -15.89
C ALA A 35 2.59 4.10 -15.74
N LEU A 36 2.96 3.41 -14.65
CA LEU A 36 4.32 2.89 -14.43
C LEU A 36 4.55 1.51 -15.05
N GLY A 37 3.54 0.95 -15.71
CA GLY A 37 3.65 -0.36 -16.34
C GLY A 37 3.29 -1.55 -15.46
N PHE A 38 2.66 -1.31 -14.32
CA PHE A 38 2.20 -2.39 -13.44
C PHE A 38 0.77 -2.76 -13.77
N ASP A 39 0.55 -4.02 -14.12
CA ASP A 39 -0.79 -4.59 -14.22
C ASP A 39 -1.21 -5.10 -12.83
N ARG A 40 -2.42 -5.65 -12.74
CA ARG A 40 -2.93 -6.14 -11.46
C ARG A 40 -2.03 -7.20 -10.83
N GLY A 41 -1.52 -8.14 -11.63
CA GLY A 41 -0.58 -9.15 -11.15
C GLY A 41 0.73 -8.55 -10.67
N GLY A 42 1.23 -7.54 -11.36
CA GLY A 42 2.44 -6.82 -10.96
C GLY A 42 2.28 -6.07 -9.65
N ILE A 43 1.11 -5.47 -9.43
CA ILE A 43 0.77 -4.79 -8.17
C ILE A 43 0.75 -5.81 -7.02
N VAL A 44 0.07 -6.94 -7.22
CA VAL A 44 0.00 -8.01 -6.21
C VAL A 44 1.39 -8.55 -5.89
N GLY A 45 2.20 -8.84 -6.91
CA GLY A 45 3.56 -9.31 -6.71
C GLY A 45 4.42 -8.33 -5.92
N THR A 46 4.24 -7.04 -6.16
CA THR A 46 4.93 -5.98 -5.41
C THR A 46 4.51 -6.01 -3.94
N ILE A 47 3.21 -6.08 -3.67
CA ILE A 47 2.68 -6.11 -2.29
C ILE A 47 3.20 -7.33 -1.54
N VAL A 48 3.15 -8.50 -2.14
CA VAL A 48 3.62 -9.75 -1.52
C VAL A 48 5.13 -9.68 -1.23
N GLY A 49 5.88 -8.95 -2.03
CA GLY A 49 7.33 -8.78 -1.86
C GLY A 49 7.73 -7.70 -0.85
N ILE A 50 6.79 -6.94 -0.29
CA ILE A 50 7.13 -5.90 0.69
C ILE A 50 7.67 -6.56 1.95
N GLU A 51 8.76 -6.00 2.50
CA GLU A 51 9.37 -6.44 3.75
C GLU A 51 9.21 -5.36 4.80
N ARG A 52 9.18 -5.78 6.06
CA ARG A 52 9.03 -4.85 7.19
C ARG A 52 10.06 -3.73 7.19
N ARG A 53 11.29 -3.99 6.77
CA ARG A 53 12.37 -3.00 6.71
C ARG A 53 12.10 -1.89 5.68
N MET A 54 11.16 -2.09 4.77
CA MET A 54 10.79 -1.09 3.77
C MET A 54 9.79 -0.06 4.31
N PHE A 55 9.32 -0.26 5.55
CA PHE A 55 8.40 0.68 6.19
C PHE A 55 9.05 2.05 6.34
N PHE A 56 8.33 3.09 5.94
CA PHE A 56 8.77 4.48 6.04
C PHE A 56 8.14 5.18 7.24
N LYS A 57 6.82 5.30 7.25
CA LYS A 57 6.09 5.97 8.35
C LYS A 57 4.63 5.59 8.33
N SER A 58 3.96 5.86 9.47
CA SER A 58 2.51 5.84 9.57
C SER A 58 2.02 7.25 9.83
N MET A 59 0.93 7.66 9.19
CA MET A 59 0.40 9.01 9.32
C MET A 59 -1.12 9.00 9.32
N THR A 60 -1.72 9.98 9.98
CA THR A 60 -3.18 10.12 9.94
C THR A 60 -3.60 10.86 8.68
N THR A 61 -4.84 10.60 8.23
CA THR A 61 -5.38 11.33 7.09
C THR A 61 -5.69 12.77 7.48
N PHE A 62 -5.69 13.64 6.49
CA PHE A 62 -6.01 15.05 6.70
C PHE A 62 -7.48 15.22 7.12
N ALA A 63 -8.37 14.41 6.57
CA ALA A 63 -9.81 14.52 6.81
C ALA A 63 -10.24 13.91 8.15
N ASP A 64 -9.51 12.89 8.65
CA ASP A 64 -9.86 12.19 9.88
C ASP A 64 -8.59 11.75 10.61
N HIS A 65 -8.32 12.35 11.76
CA HIS A 65 -7.14 12.07 12.58
C HIS A 65 -7.16 10.70 13.25
N ARG A 66 -8.27 9.96 13.11
CA ARG A 66 -8.41 8.59 13.66
C ARG A 66 -8.04 7.54 12.64
N VAL A 67 -7.91 7.90 11.37
CA VAL A 67 -7.57 6.98 10.28
C VAL A 67 -6.08 7.06 9.99
N TRP A 68 -5.39 5.94 10.17
CA TRP A 68 -3.96 5.83 9.92
C TRP A 68 -3.69 5.24 8.55
N GLN A 69 -2.60 5.68 7.94
CA GLN A 69 -2.10 5.17 6.67
C GLN A 69 -0.65 4.77 6.85
N ASP A 70 -0.32 3.53 6.51
CA ASP A 70 1.05 3.03 6.57
C ASP A 70 1.71 3.15 5.21
N VAL A 71 2.89 3.76 5.17
CA VAL A 71 3.66 4.04 3.96
C VAL A 71 4.90 3.18 3.91
N TYR A 72 5.10 2.51 2.78
CA TYR A 72 6.30 1.73 2.49
C TYR A 72 7.02 2.31 1.27
N HIS A 73 8.35 2.31 1.32
CA HIS A 73 9.19 2.60 0.15
C HIS A 73 9.68 1.28 -0.40
N VAL A 74 9.24 0.92 -1.61
CA VAL A 74 9.39 -0.43 -2.14
C VAL A 74 10.20 -0.39 -3.43
N PRO A 75 11.40 -1.00 -3.47
CA PRO A 75 12.15 -1.13 -4.72
C PRO A 75 11.47 -2.15 -5.62
N ALA A 76 11.21 -1.75 -6.86
CA ALA A 76 10.62 -2.63 -7.85
C ALA A 76 10.94 -2.13 -9.25
N ARG A 77 11.39 -3.01 -10.14
CA ARG A 77 11.63 -2.72 -11.55
C ARG A 77 12.53 -1.49 -11.79
N GLY A 78 13.56 -1.32 -10.96
CA GLY A 78 14.46 -0.18 -11.07
C GLY A 78 13.93 1.12 -10.50
N LEU A 79 12.74 1.11 -9.93
CA LEU A 79 12.10 2.26 -9.28
C LEU A 79 12.09 2.09 -7.79
N THR A 80 11.88 3.18 -7.06
CA THR A 80 11.45 3.14 -5.67
C THR A 80 10.00 3.61 -5.63
N LEU A 81 9.11 2.74 -5.17
CA LEU A 81 7.68 3.02 -5.14
C LEU A 81 7.26 3.55 -3.78
N TYR A 82 6.28 4.43 -3.80
CA TYR A 82 5.56 4.92 -2.63
C TYR A 82 4.24 4.16 -2.56
N VAL A 83 4.13 3.23 -1.62
CA VAL A 83 2.96 2.38 -1.47
C VAL A 83 2.32 2.67 -0.12
N LYS A 84 1.03 3.00 -0.13
CA LYS A 84 0.31 3.41 1.08
C LYS A 84 -0.93 2.55 1.26
N PHE A 85 -1.10 2.05 2.49
CA PHE A 85 -2.24 1.20 2.87
C PHE A 85 -3.08 1.89 3.92
N GLN A 86 -4.39 1.63 3.87
CA GLN A 86 -5.35 2.11 4.86
C GLN A 86 -6.32 0.98 5.18
N ALA A 87 -6.77 0.91 6.44
CA ALA A 87 -7.81 -0.03 6.84
C ALA A 87 -9.14 0.34 6.19
N ASP A 88 -9.91 -0.67 5.86
CA ASP A 88 -11.21 -0.54 5.23
C ASP A 88 -12.19 -1.52 5.89
N VAL A 89 -13.45 -1.11 6.06
CA VAL A 89 -14.44 -1.95 6.73
C VAL A 89 -14.95 -3.09 5.86
N ILE A 90 -14.82 -2.98 4.55
CA ILE A 90 -15.32 -4.01 3.61
C ILE A 90 -14.21 -4.98 3.24
N THR A 91 -13.05 -4.47 2.88
CA THR A 91 -11.93 -5.26 2.33
C THR A 91 -10.78 -5.42 3.32
N GLU A 92 -10.96 -5.02 4.57
CA GLU A 92 -9.96 -4.92 5.63
C GLU A 92 -8.88 -3.87 5.33
N PHE A 93 -8.25 -3.93 4.16
CA PHE A 93 -7.23 -2.97 3.73
C PHE A 93 -7.45 -2.56 2.28
N THR A 94 -7.00 -1.35 1.95
CA THR A 94 -7.03 -0.83 0.58
C THR A 94 -5.70 -0.15 0.27
N VAL A 95 -5.20 -0.36 -0.94
CA VAL A 95 -4.05 0.38 -1.45
C VAL A 95 -4.51 1.78 -1.85
N ILE A 96 -4.02 2.79 -1.14
CA ILE A 96 -4.41 4.19 -1.36
C ILE A 96 -3.45 4.89 -2.32
N SER A 97 -2.18 4.50 -2.33
CA SER A 97 -1.17 5.05 -3.24
C SER A 97 -0.28 3.94 -3.76
N PHE A 98 0.06 4.01 -5.03
CA PHE A 98 1.02 3.13 -5.68
C PHE A 98 1.64 3.93 -6.82
N LYS A 99 2.75 4.58 -6.54
CA LYS A 99 3.35 5.52 -7.48
C LYS A 99 4.85 5.61 -7.22
N GLU A 100 5.57 6.24 -8.13
CA GLU A 100 6.99 6.49 -7.92
C GLU A 100 7.17 7.49 -6.78
N LYS A 101 8.13 7.17 -5.92
CA LYS A 101 8.48 7.99 -4.77
C LYS A 101 9.05 9.35 -5.22
#